data_c1abda28b1e82d4d3447df8d1aca6b1d
#
_entry.id   c1abda28b1e82d4d3447df8d1aca6b1d
#
_cell.length_a   1.000
_cell.length_b   1.000
_cell.length_c   1.000
_cell.angle_alpha   90.00
_cell.angle_beta   90.00
_cell.angle_gamma   90.00
#
_symmetry.space_group_name_H-M   'P 1'
#
loop_
_entity.id
_entity.type
_entity.pdbx_description
1 polymer ?
#
loop_
_entity_poly.entity_id
_entity_poly.type
_entity_poly.pdbx_seq_one_letter_code
_entity_poly.pdbx_strand_id
1 'polypeptide(L)'
;VSIGSMDGMADRTLTFNGFSKSYSMSGWRVGYVAGTQSIIKNMLKIHQHAVTCANAFSQKGAVNAITGSQAGRLKIKESLFIRRNFLWRALNEIPGVRCELPEAGLFCFPDISKLGLSDQEFGDFCLEQAGVAVLPGSLFGSGGEGHVRIAFGKRSIDRLKEAAIRIATAVNNL
;
A
#
# COMPACT_ATOMS: atom_id res chain seq x y z
N VAL A 1 3.87 -7.83 15.39
CA VAL A 1 5.13 -8.26 16.02
C VAL A 1 6.15 -8.47 14.93
N SER A 2 7.36 -7.92 15.07
CA SER A 2 8.47 -8.17 14.12
C SER A 2 9.11 -9.54 14.43
N ILE A 3 9.41 -10.33 13.41
CA ILE A 3 10.11 -11.60 13.59
C ILE A 3 11.43 -11.41 14.34
N GLY A 4 12.18 -10.35 14.03
CA GLY A 4 13.45 -10.04 14.70
C GLY A 4 13.35 -9.68 16.19
N SER A 5 12.13 -9.45 16.71
CA SER A 5 11.90 -9.22 18.15
C SER A 5 11.50 -10.47 18.93
N MET A 6 11.41 -11.62 18.26
CA MET A 6 11.13 -12.91 18.92
C MET A 6 12.42 -13.53 19.43
N ASP A 7 12.33 -14.33 20.50
CA ASP A 7 13.49 -14.98 21.11
C ASP A 7 14.27 -15.83 20.12
N GLY A 8 15.58 -15.66 20.07
CA GLY A 8 16.48 -16.37 19.16
C GLY A 8 16.41 -15.97 17.68
N MET A 9 15.59 -14.98 17.32
CA MET A 9 15.39 -14.58 15.92
C MET A 9 16.22 -13.36 15.49
N ALA A 10 16.75 -12.58 16.40
CA ALA A 10 17.50 -11.36 16.07
C ALA A 10 18.66 -11.62 15.10
N ASP A 11 19.44 -12.69 15.35
CA ASP A 11 20.60 -13.05 14.54
C ASP A 11 20.26 -13.75 13.21
N ARG A 12 19.00 -14.12 13.03
CA ARG A 12 18.47 -14.83 11.86
C ARG A 12 17.55 -13.97 11.01
N THR A 13 17.37 -12.71 11.36
CA THR A 13 16.42 -11.80 10.71
C THR A 13 17.12 -10.60 10.09
N LEU A 14 16.78 -10.29 8.84
CA LEU A 14 17.06 -9.01 8.22
C LEU A 14 15.74 -8.23 8.13
N THR A 15 15.71 -7.10 8.82
CA THR A 15 14.54 -6.20 8.82
C THR A 15 14.75 -5.11 7.79
N PHE A 16 13.98 -5.15 6.70
CA PHE A 16 13.92 -4.10 5.70
C PHE A 16 12.79 -3.13 6.03
N ASN A 17 13.06 -1.85 5.95
CA ASN A 17 12.04 -0.82 6.12
C ASN A 17 12.32 0.38 5.21
N GLY A 18 11.29 1.18 4.96
CA GLY A 18 11.37 2.32 4.07
C GLY A 18 10.57 3.52 4.55
N PHE A 19 11.00 4.70 4.11
CA PHE A 19 10.38 5.97 4.47
C PHE A 19 9.26 6.38 3.51
N SER A 20 9.14 5.70 2.38
CA SER A 20 8.23 6.06 1.28
C SER A 20 6.78 6.24 1.69
N LYS A 21 6.26 5.35 2.55
CA LYS A 21 4.85 5.33 2.94
C LYS A 21 4.62 6.01 4.30
N SER A 22 5.28 5.52 5.34
CA SER A 22 5.08 5.97 6.72
C SER A 22 5.43 7.46 6.94
N TYR A 23 6.35 7.99 6.15
CA TYR A 23 6.82 9.37 6.26
C TYR A 23 6.50 10.22 5.01
N SER A 24 5.73 9.67 4.06
CA SER A 24 5.41 10.33 2.78
C SER A 24 6.65 10.76 1.98
N MET A 25 7.74 10.00 2.09
CA MET A 25 9.04 10.28 1.47
C MET A 25 9.30 9.41 0.23
N SER A 26 8.27 9.13 -0.59
CA SER A 26 8.42 8.25 -1.76
C SER A 26 9.42 8.77 -2.79
N GLY A 27 9.46 10.09 -3.02
CA GLY A 27 10.41 10.75 -3.92
C GLY A 27 11.85 10.79 -3.41
N TRP A 28 12.07 10.59 -2.12
CA TRP A 28 13.40 10.64 -1.50
C TRP A 28 14.23 9.39 -1.74
N ARG A 29 13.63 8.31 -2.19
CA ARG A 29 14.29 7.04 -2.58
C ARG A 29 15.23 6.49 -1.49
N VAL A 30 14.79 6.45 -0.25
CA VAL A 30 15.56 5.98 0.90
C VAL A 30 14.83 4.94 1.71
N GLY A 31 15.58 3.95 2.17
CA GLY A 31 15.16 2.88 3.09
C GLY A 31 16.37 2.42 3.88
N TYR A 32 16.17 1.46 4.76
CA TYR A 32 17.25 0.86 5.54
C TYR A 32 17.02 -0.63 5.75
N VAL A 33 18.10 -1.32 6.05
CA VAL A 33 18.08 -2.70 6.50
C VAL A 33 18.83 -2.79 7.84
N ALA A 34 18.28 -3.55 8.77
CA ALA A 34 18.92 -3.87 10.05
C ALA A 34 19.09 -5.39 10.18
N GLY A 35 20.22 -5.82 10.71
CA GLY A 35 20.54 -7.23 10.90
C GLY A 35 21.94 -7.39 11.49
N THR A 36 22.45 -8.64 11.53
CA THR A 36 23.76 -8.94 12.06
C THR A 36 24.88 -8.25 11.29
N GLN A 37 25.93 -7.83 11.98
CA GLN A 37 27.05 -7.11 11.39
C GLN A 37 27.73 -7.88 10.24
N SER A 38 27.85 -9.20 10.37
CA SER A 38 28.47 -10.05 9.35
C SER A 38 27.72 -10.03 8.02
N ILE A 39 26.38 -10.12 8.07
CA ILE A 39 25.53 -10.08 6.88
C ILE A 39 25.51 -8.68 6.29
N ILE A 40 25.33 -7.64 7.13
CA ILE A 40 25.30 -6.24 6.68
C ILE A 40 26.63 -5.85 6.00
N LYS A 41 27.79 -6.29 6.51
CA LYS A 41 29.08 -6.06 5.84
C LYS A 41 29.15 -6.66 4.44
N ASN A 42 28.61 -7.85 4.24
CA ASN A 42 28.57 -8.48 2.92
C ASN A 42 27.57 -7.82 1.97
N MET A 43 26.40 -7.45 2.48
CA MET A 43 25.42 -6.67 1.71
C MET A 43 26.00 -5.33 1.26
N LEU A 44 26.76 -4.66 2.14
CA LEU A 44 27.37 -3.36 1.82
C LEU A 44 28.35 -3.46 0.63
N LYS A 45 29.12 -4.55 0.52
CA LYS A 45 30.00 -4.78 -0.63
C LYS A 45 29.25 -4.81 -1.95
N ILE A 46 28.12 -5.51 -1.98
CA ILE A 46 27.26 -5.57 -3.18
C ILE A 46 26.61 -4.22 -3.45
N HIS A 47 26.06 -3.61 -2.40
CA HIS A 47 25.38 -2.32 -2.49
C HIS A 47 26.25 -1.21 -3.06
N GLN A 48 27.52 -1.13 -2.63
CA GLN A 48 28.49 -0.14 -3.12
C GLN A 48 28.73 -0.26 -4.64
N HIS A 49 28.73 -1.49 -5.16
CA HIS A 49 28.93 -1.72 -6.60
C HIS A 49 27.64 -1.59 -7.41
N ALA A 50 26.47 -1.80 -6.79
CA ALA A 50 25.19 -1.71 -7.49
C ALA A 50 24.69 -0.26 -7.60
N VAL A 51 24.77 0.52 -6.52
CA VAL A 51 24.17 1.86 -6.44
C VAL A 51 25.04 2.90 -5.70
N THR A 52 26.26 2.56 -5.35
CA THR A 52 27.22 3.37 -4.58
C THR A 52 26.69 3.71 -3.17
N CYS A 53 25.71 4.59 -3.05
CA CYS A 53 25.03 4.91 -1.78
C CYS A 53 23.68 5.59 -2.04
N ALA A 54 22.82 5.60 -1.02
CA ALA A 54 21.65 6.47 -1.03
C ALA A 54 22.11 7.95 -0.96
N ASN A 55 21.31 8.84 -1.55
CA ASN A 55 21.62 10.28 -1.57
C ASN A 55 21.80 10.84 -0.15
N ALA A 56 22.85 11.64 0.07
CA ALA A 56 23.25 12.14 1.39
C ALA A 56 22.16 12.99 2.07
N PHE A 57 21.49 13.89 1.34
CA PHE A 57 20.42 14.69 1.94
C PHE A 57 19.18 13.84 2.25
N SER A 58 18.88 12.79 1.47
CA SER A 58 17.81 11.83 1.79
C SER A 58 18.12 11.06 3.07
N GLN A 59 19.36 10.65 3.28
CA GLN A 59 19.80 10.02 4.53
C GLN A 59 19.62 10.96 5.73
N LYS A 60 20.03 12.22 5.60
CA LYS A 60 19.85 13.22 6.65
C LYS A 60 18.36 13.47 6.93
N GLY A 61 17.54 13.56 5.89
CA GLY A 61 16.08 13.67 6.00
C GLY A 61 15.48 12.46 6.72
N ALA A 62 15.95 11.24 6.41
CA ALA A 62 15.49 10.01 7.06
C ALA A 62 15.84 9.97 8.56
N VAL A 63 17.04 10.42 8.94
CA VAL A 63 17.42 10.56 10.35
C VAL A 63 16.47 11.52 11.06
N ASN A 64 16.22 12.70 10.49
CA ASN A 64 15.30 13.67 11.07
C ASN A 64 13.87 13.14 11.18
N ALA A 65 13.42 12.35 10.19
CA ALA A 65 12.11 11.72 10.21
C ALA A 65 11.94 10.72 11.38
N ILE A 66 12.99 9.97 11.71
CA ILE A 66 12.95 8.99 12.81
C ILE A 66 13.10 9.68 14.17
N THR A 67 14.06 10.62 14.30
CA THR A 67 14.42 11.24 15.59
C THR A 67 13.56 12.44 15.95
N GLY A 68 12.91 13.05 14.96
CA GLY A 68 12.07 14.22 15.15
C GLY A 68 10.65 13.90 15.62
N SER A 69 9.81 14.93 15.64
CA SER A 69 8.41 14.79 16.04
C SER A 69 7.64 13.80 15.16
N GLN A 70 6.95 12.87 15.78
CA GLN A 70 6.10 11.88 15.10
C GLN A 70 4.67 12.39 14.83
N ALA A 71 4.33 13.61 15.23
CA ALA A 71 2.98 14.17 15.10
C ALA A 71 2.46 14.16 13.66
N GLY A 72 3.30 14.50 12.67
CA GLY A 72 2.95 14.46 11.25
C GLY A 72 2.59 13.04 10.79
N ARG A 73 3.37 12.04 11.19
CA ARG A 73 3.13 10.62 10.88
C ARG A 73 1.82 10.13 11.49
N LEU A 74 1.55 10.49 12.74
CA LEU A 74 0.31 10.12 13.43
C LEU A 74 -0.92 10.74 12.74
N LYS A 75 -0.85 11.99 12.35
CA LYS A 75 -1.91 12.67 11.59
C LYS A 75 -2.18 12.00 10.22
N ILE A 76 -1.14 11.58 9.53
CA ILE A 76 -1.27 10.80 8.28
C ILE A 76 -1.98 9.48 8.56
N LYS A 77 -1.55 8.74 9.58
CA LYS A 77 -2.16 7.46 10.00
C LYS A 77 -3.65 7.61 10.28
N GLU A 78 -4.03 8.62 11.04
CA GLU A 78 -5.44 8.92 11.37
C GLU A 78 -6.26 9.21 10.09
N SER A 79 -5.75 10.04 9.21
CA SER A 79 -6.39 10.33 7.93
C SER A 79 -6.56 9.09 7.04
N LEU A 80 -5.56 8.19 7.04
CA LEU A 80 -5.63 6.93 6.31
C LEU A 80 -6.65 5.96 6.94
N PHE A 81 -6.75 5.93 8.24
CA PHE A 81 -7.74 5.12 8.97
C PHE A 81 -9.18 5.52 8.58
N ILE A 82 -9.46 6.83 8.53
CA ILE A 82 -10.77 7.35 8.10
C ILE A 82 -11.07 6.93 6.66
N ARG A 83 -10.11 7.11 5.74
CA ARG A 83 -10.27 6.77 4.32
C ARG A 83 -10.43 5.26 4.10
N ARG A 84 -9.68 4.43 4.81
CA ARG A 84 -9.80 2.98 4.77
C ARG A 84 -11.22 2.54 5.15
N ASN A 85 -11.68 2.99 6.31
CA ASN A 85 -12.98 2.59 6.83
C ASN A 85 -14.13 3.06 5.93
N PHE A 86 -14.01 4.26 5.35
CA PHE A 86 -14.98 4.76 4.40
C PHE A 86 -15.03 3.87 3.15
N LEU A 87 -13.87 3.65 2.49
CA LEU A 87 -13.82 2.88 1.25
C LEU A 87 -14.28 1.43 1.46
N TRP A 88 -13.85 0.81 2.53
CA TRP A 88 -14.28 -0.54 2.89
C TRP A 88 -15.80 -0.66 3.01
N ARG A 89 -16.44 0.27 3.71
CA ARG A 89 -17.90 0.29 3.84
C ARG A 89 -18.57 0.50 2.48
N ALA A 90 -18.16 1.53 1.75
CA ALA A 90 -18.74 1.87 0.46
C ALA A 90 -18.64 0.72 -0.56
N LEU A 91 -17.54 -0.03 -0.57
CA LEU A 91 -17.39 -1.19 -1.43
C LEU A 91 -18.34 -2.34 -1.05
N ASN A 92 -18.55 -2.58 0.24
CA ASN A 92 -19.47 -3.63 0.69
C ASN A 92 -20.96 -3.25 0.57
N GLU A 93 -21.27 -2.00 0.26
CA GLU A 93 -22.63 -1.55 -0.09
C GLU A 93 -22.97 -1.84 -1.56
N ILE A 94 -21.99 -2.18 -2.41
CA ILE A 94 -22.20 -2.51 -3.83
C ILE A 94 -22.64 -3.96 -3.94
N PRO A 95 -23.81 -4.26 -4.54
CA PRO A 95 -24.28 -5.63 -4.74
C PRO A 95 -23.25 -6.46 -5.54
N GLY A 96 -22.93 -7.65 -5.06
CA GLY A 96 -21.96 -8.54 -5.72
C GLY A 96 -20.48 -8.26 -5.40
N VAL A 97 -20.16 -7.20 -4.67
CA VAL A 97 -18.81 -6.87 -4.23
C VAL A 97 -18.62 -7.23 -2.75
N ARG A 98 -17.52 -7.87 -2.42
CA ARG A 98 -17.14 -8.19 -1.04
C ARG A 98 -15.70 -7.74 -0.77
N CYS A 99 -15.50 -6.95 0.26
CA CYS A 99 -14.19 -6.47 0.67
C CYS A 99 -13.94 -6.79 2.15
N GLU A 100 -12.85 -7.51 2.43
CA GLU A 100 -12.38 -7.66 3.80
C GLU A 100 -11.74 -6.34 4.27
N LEU A 101 -11.85 -6.04 5.58
CA LEU A 101 -11.23 -4.83 6.14
C LEU A 101 -9.71 -4.97 6.13
N PRO A 102 -8.98 -4.12 5.39
CA PRO A 102 -7.52 -4.21 5.39
C PRO A 102 -6.93 -3.89 6.76
N GLU A 103 -6.16 -4.79 7.34
CA GLU A 103 -5.48 -4.56 8.62
C GLU A 103 -4.30 -3.59 8.48
N ALA A 104 -3.68 -3.56 7.31
CA ALA A 104 -2.51 -2.73 7.01
C ALA A 104 -2.48 -2.26 5.55
N GLY A 105 -1.51 -1.43 5.21
CA GLY A 105 -1.30 -0.97 3.84
C GLY A 105 -2.18 0.23 3.45
N LEU A 106 -2.35 0.39 2.14
CA LEU A 106 -3.00 1.56 1.52
C LEU A 106 -4.05 1.16 0.49
N PHE A 107 -4.47 -0.12 0.49
CA PHE A 107 -5.31 -0.70 -0.55
C PHE A 107 -6.44 -1.52 0.04
N CYS A 108 -7.63 -1.42 -0.57
CA CYS A 108 -8.67 -2.43 -0.50
C CYS A 108 -8.47 -3.43 -1.64
N PHE A 109 -8.86 -4.67 -1.42
CA PHE A 109 -8.76 -5.76 -2.40
C PHE A 109 -10.09 -6.52 -2.47
N PRO A 110 -11.16 -5.86 -2.99
CA PRO A 110 -12.48 -6.47 -3.06
C PRO A 110 -12.53 -7.63 -4.05
N ASP A 111 -13.28 -8.66 -3.66
CA ASP A 111 -13.76 -9.73 -4.50
C ASP A 111 -14.93 -9.22 -5.34
N ILE A 112 -14.82 -9.37 -6.65
CA ILE A 112 -15.84 -8.97 -7.65
C ILE A 112 -16.35 -10.17 -8.47
N SER A 113 -16.01 -11.38 -8.07
CA SER A 113 -16.33 -12.62 -8.81
C SER A 113 -17.82 -12.84 -9.07
N LYS A 114 -18.69 -12.22 -8.25
CA LYS A 114 -20.14 -12.30 -8.41
C LYS A 114 -20.74 -11.33 -9.44
N LEU A 115 -19.90 -10.45 -10.02
CA LEU A 115 -20.37 -9.49 -11.03
C LEU A 115 -20.40 -10.07 -12.45
N GLY A 116 -19.91 -11.30 -12.66
CA GLY A 116 -19.89 -11.95 -13.96
C GLY A 116 -18.80 -11.44 -14.92
N LEU A 117 -17.89 -10.59 -14.44
CA LEU A 117 -16.73 -10.07 -15.16
C LEU A 117 -15.44 -10.67 -14.58
N SER A 118 -14.44 -10.87 -15.43
CA SER A 118 -13.08 -11.08 -14.96
C SER A 118 -12.52 -9.81 -14.30
N ASP A 119 -11.47 -9.93 -13.51
CA ASP A 119 -10.82 -8.78 -12.88
C ASP A 119 -10.24 -7.79 -13.90
N GLN A 120 -9.78 -8.28 -15.07
CA GLN A 120 -9.33 -7.43 -16.16
C GLN A 120 -10.50 -6.66 -16.77
N GLU A 121 -11.58 -7.35 -17.16
CA GLU A 121 -12.79 -6.71 -17.73
C GLU A 121 -13.37 -5.69 -16.76
N PHE A 122 -13.40 -6.00 -15.46
CA PHE A 122 -13.87 -5.06 -14.46
C PHE A 122 -12.96 -3.84 -14.30
N GLY A 123 -11.64 -4.01 -14.45
CA GLY A 123 -10.67 -2.90 -14.48
C GLY A 123 -10.96 -1.92 -15.62
N ASP A 124 -11.14 -2.46 -16.82
CA ASP A 124 -11.46 -1.70 -18.03
C ASP A 124 -12.86 -1.05 -17.91
N PHE A 125 -13.85 -1.78 -17.44
CA PHE A 125 -15.20 -1.29 -17.16
C PHE A 125 -15.20 -0.10 -16.18
N CYS A 126 -14.46 -0.19 -15.07
CA CYS A 126 -14.34 0.91 -14.11
C CYS A 126 -13.71 2.16 -14.74
N LEU A 127 -12.71 1.96 -15.60
CA LEU A 127 -12.05 3.06 -16.28
C LEU A 127 -12.98 3.75 -17.29
N GLU A 128 -13.68 2.97 -18.11
CA GLU A 128 -14.51 3.47 -19.21
C GLU A 128 -15.85 4.03 -18.71
N GLN A 129 -16.53 3.31 -17.82
CA GLN A 129 -17.90 3.66 -17.40
C GLN A 129 -17.93 4.55 -16.15
N ALA A 130 -16.97 4.38 -15.23
CA ALA A 130 -16.89 5.16 -14.00
C ALA A 130 -15.82 6.26 -14.03
N GLY A 131 -14.86 6.23 -14.96
CA GLY A 131 -13.70 7.10 -14.97
C GLY A 131 -12.79 6.89 -13.75
N VAL A 132 -12.75 5.65 -13.24
CA VAL A 132 -11.99 5.27 -12.04
C VAL A 132 -11.02 4.14 -12.39
N ALA A 133 -9.73 4.41 -12.27
CA ALA A 133 -8.70 3.40 -12.47
C ALA A 133 -8.57 2.50 -11.25
N VAL A 134 -8.79 1.21 -11.44
CA VAL A 134 -8.49 0.14 -10.49
C VAL A 134 -7.51 -0.84 -11.14
N LEU A 135 -6.84 -1.68 -10.36
CA LEU A 135 -5.90 -2.63 -10.93
C LEU A 135 -6.42 -4.05 -10.77
N PRO A 136 -6.42 -4.86 -11.87
CA PRO A 136 -6.75 -6.27 -11.80
C PRO A 136 -5.92 -7.01 -10.75
N GLY A 137 -6.55 -7.90 -10.01
CA GLY A 137 -5.90 -8.65 -8.95
C GLY A 137 -4.92 -9.70 -9.47
N SER A 138 -5.19 -10.29 -10.63
CA SER A 138 -4.32 -11.24 -11.33
C SER A 138 -2.91 -10.70 -11.58
N LEU A 139 -2.74 -9.37 -11.68
CA LEU A 139 -1.42 -8.73 -11.77
C LEU A 139 -0.54 -8.91 -10.52
N PHE A 140 -1.12 -9.37 -9.42
CA PHE A 140 -0.42 -9.55 -8.13
C PHE A 140 -0.11 -11.02 -7.81
N GLY A 141 -0.38 -11.92 -8.75
CA GLY A 141 -0.08 -13.35 -8.64
C GLY A 141 -1.32 -14.23 -8.60
N SER A 142 -1.09 -15.54 -8.56
CA SER A 142 -2.14 -16.55 -8.44
C SER A 142 -2.95 -16.35 -7.15
N GLY A 143 -4.27 -16.39 -7.25
CA GLY A 143 -5.20 -16.07 -6.15
C GLY A 143 -5.63 -14.60 -6.14
N GLY A 144 -5.18 -13.79 -7.09
CA GLY A 144 -5.68 -12.44 -7.32
C GLY A 144 -6.84 -12.36 -8.30
N GLU A 145 -7.12 -13.45 -9.01
CA GLU A 145 -8.22 -13.54 -9.96
C GLU A 145 -9.56 -13.26 -9.27
N GLY A 146 -10.46 -12.59 -9.97
CA GLY A 146 -11.76 -12.18 -9.42
C GLY A 146 -11.68 -11.07 -8.37
N HIS A 147 -10.52 -10.45 -8.18
CA HIS A 147 -10.33 -9.32 -7.28
C HIS A 147 -9.79 -8.10 -8.02
N VAL A 148 -9.94 -6.92 -7.42
CA VAL A 148 -9.29 -5.70 -7.91
C VAL A 148 -8.63 -4.94 -6.77
N ARG A 149 -7.54 -4.22 -7.06
CA ARG A 149 -6.86 -3.38 -6.08
C ARG A 149 -7.29 -1.93 -6.20
N ILE A 150 -7.82 -1.36 -5.13
CA ILE A 150 -8.25 0.03 -5.04
C ILE A 150 -7.46 0.75 -3.97
N ALA A 151 -6.81 1.88 -4.33
CA ALA A 151 -5.96 2.64 -3.43
C ALA A 151 -6.73 3.73 -2.69
N PHE A 152 -6.57 3.84 -1.37
CA PHE A 152 -7.08 4.94 -0.54
C PHE A 152 -5.99 5.90 -0.03
N GLY A 153 -4.72 5.67 -0.45
CA GLY A 153 -3.56 6.37 0.12
C GLY A 153 -3.31 7.80 -0.38
N LYS A 154 -3.68 8.14 -1.61
CA LYS A 154 -3.20 9.37 -2.29
C LYS A 154 -4.22 10.49 -2.46
N ARG A 155 -5.52 10.22 -2.35
CA ARG A 155 -6.56 11.20 -2.67
C ARG A 155 -7.22 11.76 -1.40
N SER A 156 -7.85 12.94 -1.52
CA SER A 156 -8.71 13.46 -0.47
C SER A 156 -9.89 12.52 -0.24
N ILE A 157 -10.53 12.63 0.92
CA ILE A 157 -11.72 11.83 1.23
C ILE A 157 -12.85 12.11 0.23
N ASP A 158 -12.98 13.35 -0.27
CA ASP A 158 -14.05 13.70 -1.21
C ASP A 158 -13.85 13.05 -2.57
N ARG A 159 -12.61 12.99 -3.07
CA ARG A 159 -12.30 12.26 -4.30
C ARG A 159 -12.51 10.74 -4.15
N LEU A 160 -12.31 10.21 -2.95
CA LEU A 160 -12.57 8.80 -2.67
C LEU A 160 -14.08 8.52 -2.63
N LYS A 161 -14.86 9.44 -2.03
CA LYS A 161 -16.34 9.37 -2.06
C LYS A 161 -16.88 9.42 -3.49
N GLU A 162 -16.39 10.34 -4.28
CA GLU A 162 -16.76 10.48 -5.69
C GLU A 162 -16.47 9.19 -6.47
N ALA A 163 -15.28 8.62 -6.31
CA ALA A 163 -14.90 7.38 -6.97
C ALA A 163 -15.80 6.19 -6.55
N ALA A 164 -16.09 6.06 -5.26
CA ALA A 164 -16.97 5.00 -4.77
C ALA A 164 -18.40 5.11 -5.33
N ILE A 165 -18.95 6.33 -5.36
CA ILE A 165 -20.27 6.59 -5.96
C ILE A 165 -20.29 6.22 -7.45
N ARG A 166 -19.27 6.63 -8.21
CA ARG A 166 -19.18 6.33 -9.64
C ARG A 166 -19.09 4.83 -9.93
N ILE A 167 -18.28 4.10 -9.16
CA ILE A 167 -18.19 2.64 -9.27
C ILE A 167 -19.55 2.01 -8.94
N ALA A 168 -20.18 2.39 -7.83
CA ALA A 168 -21.48 1.86 -7.44
C ALA A 168 -22.55 2.11 -8.50
N THR A 169 -22.60 3.34 -9.05
CA THR A 169 -23.55 3.70 -10.12
C THR A 169 -23.29 2.86 -11.38
N ALA A 170 -22.06 2.69 -11.79
CA ALA A 170 -21.72 1.87 -12.95
C ALA A 170 -22.10 0.41 -12.76
N VAL A 171 -21.77 -0.18 -11.60
CA VAL A 171 -22.11 -1.58 -11.29
C VAL A 171 -23.60 -1.82 -11.22
N ASN A 172 -24.39 -0.87 -10.70
CA ASN A 172 -25.84 -1.00 -10.68
C ASN A 172 -26.50 -0.96 -12.09
N ASN A 173 -25.76 -0.54 -13.11
CA ASN A 173 -26.20 -0.50 -14.50
C ASN A 173 -25.58 -1.63 -15.35
N LEU A 174 -24.91 -2.58 -14.72
CA LEU A 174 -24.31 -3.75 -15.36
C LEU A 174 -25.36 -4.85 -15.57
#